data_9253ac95892d3adc9548e4b77b9af789
#
_entry.id   9253ac95892d3adc9548e4b77b9af789
#
_cell.length_a   1.000
_cell.length_b   1.000
_cell.length_c   1.000
_cell.angle_alpha   90.00
_cell.angle_beta   90.00
_cell.angle_gamma   90.00
#
_symmetry.space_group_name_H-M   'P 1'
#
loop_
_entity.id
_entity.type
_entity.pdbx_description
1 polymer ?
#
loop_
_entity_poly.entity_id
_entity_poly.type
_entity_poly.pdbx_seq_one_letter_code
_entity_poly.pdbx_strand_id
1 'polypeptide(L)'
;LRGTSRAALECVMLINFLFWFRNGRRSYSSPSQEPKPFKSIPGLSSLPVIGPAHHFLPIIGSIGPNLTGFDVMDTLHKRFGPIVKMEGVFARANMVFLFEPEHFDQVFRVQEANPLRPGFQSLEYFREKTQKGTIDGLTGLTTAQGEKWREFRTKVNPALLKLKLVKVYAPGLDEVAQDAVNRYRLKDDKAYLETNFNLELTKWSLESVALVALGSRIGCLDDTFTEDHPGRKLMQCAKDMIDTAVELELFSSIWKYFATPTFKKIMKTYQTQWDISSTYIENARKKINDRGYDIPEEEKSIVERLLAIDERVAVLMANEMLAAGIDTVSFSTTTLMYYLAINPDKQEKLREEIRSDNPHKRYLRACLKESLRLRSVVPSNLRRTDREHVVGGYIIPKGVDVVSPNEYLSRLDKYYPQANDFIPERWLADKSDPLYYGNAPQMITLPFGFGIRSCIGRRIAELEIETFMKRLFDEFKVTWEGPPIKLVNKILSSYVPPYNFRFENAK
;
A
#
# COMPACT_ATOMS: atom_id res chain seq x y z
N LEU A 1 -44.23 -11.22 44.04
CA LEU A 1 -44.06 -10.70 42.67
C LEU A 1 -42.57 -10.46 42.37
N ARG A 2 -41.73 -11.50 42.36
CA ARG A 2 -40.36 -11.51 41.83
C ARG A 2 -40.04 -12.94 41.39
N GLY A 3 -40.31 -13.27 40.11
CA GLY A 3 -40.07 -14.64 39.64
C GLY A 3 -40.30 -14.90 38.15
N THR A 4 -40.50 -13.88 37.33
CA THR A 4 -40.88 -14.08 35.90
C THR A 4 -39.97 -13.41 34.88
N SER A 5 -38.80 -12.87 35.26
CA SER A 5 -37.98 -12.09 34.29
C SER A 5 -36.78 -12.86 33.70
N ARG A 6 -36.37 -14.00 34.31
CA ARG A 6 -35.18 -14.71 33.85
C ARG A 6 -35.45 -15.72 32.70
N ALA A 7 -36.59 -16.43 32.83
CA ALA A 7 -37.01 -17.37 31.79
C ALA A 7 -37.46 -16.70 30.48
N ALA A 8 -38.04 -15.49 30.56
CA ALA A 8 -38.42 -14.71 29.39
C ALA A 8 -37.20 -14.16 28.64
N LEU A 9 -36.11 -13.77 29.32
CA LEU A 9 -34.87 -13.34 28.69
C LEU A 9 -34.10 -14.49 28.02
N GLU A 10 -34.12 -15.67 28.62
CA GLU A 10 -33.49 -16.87 28.02
C GLU A 10 -34.26 -17.36 26.79
N CYS A 11 -35.58 -17.30 26.78
CA CYS A 11 -36.38 -17.58 25.57
C CYS A 11 -36.14 -16.58 24.43
N VAL A 12 -36.02 -15.28 24.72
CA VAL A 12 -35.71 -14.25 23.69
C VAL A 12 -34.31 -14.39 23.15
N MET A 13 -33.33 -14.79 23.97
CA MET A 13 -31.97 -15.07 23.51
C MET A 13 -31.90 -16.35 22.67
N LEU A 14 -32.62 -17.40 23.02
CA LEU A 14 -32.70 -18.63 22.22
C LEU A 14 -33.42 -18.41 20.87
N ILE A 15 -34.49 -17.61 20.85
CA ILE A 15 -35.21 -17.28 19.63
C ILE A 15 -34.33 -16.42 18.70
N ASN A 16 -33.59 -15.43 19.23
CA ASN A 16 -32.65 -14.65 18.44
C ASN A 16 -31.44 -15.47 17.95
N PHE A 17 -30.96 -16.43 18.76
CA PHE A 17 -29.89 -17.34 18.36
C PHE A 17 -30.34 -18.31 17.26
N LEU A 18 -31.56 -18.81 17.32
CA LEU A 18 -32.15 -19.67 16.28
C LEU A 18 -32.53 -18.87 15.02
N PHE A 19 -32.90 -17.59 15.15
CA PHE A 19 -33.16 -16.70 13.99
C PHE A 19 -31.86 -16.33 13.29
N TRP A 20 -30.74 -16.16 14.04
CA TRP A 20 -29.43 -15.88 13.46
C TRP A 20 -28.85 -17.10 12.71
N PHE A 21 -29.04 -18.32 13.25
CA PHE A 21 -28.65 -19.56 12.52
C PHE A 21 -29.53 -19.86 11.33
N ARG A 22 -30.77 -19.41 11.29
CA ARG A 22 -31.70 -19.67 10.19
C ARG A 22 -31.52 -18.71 8.99
N ASN A 23 -31.01 -17.50 9.23
CA ASN A 23 -30.75 -16.52 8.19
C ASN A 23 -29.29 -16.52 7.68
N GLY A 24 -28.41 -17.32 8.28
CA GLY A 24 -26.97 -17.40 7.94
C GLY A 24 -26.64 -18.37 6.81
N ARG A 25 -27.61 -19.14 6.29
CA ARG A 25 -27.42 -20.02 5.13
C ARG A 25 -28.36 -19.61 4.00
N ARG A 26 -28.04 -18.56 3.27
CA ARG A 26 -28.44 -18.53 1.88
C ARG A 26 -27.62 -19.59 1.14
N SER A 27 -28.11 -20.81 1.12
CA SER A 27 -27.66 -21.82 0.16
C SER A 27 -28.06 -21.34 -1.23
N TYR A 28 -27.10 -20.91 -2.01
CA TYR A 28 -27.23 -20.86 -3.46
C TYR A 28 -27.30 -22.33 -3.96
N SER A 29 -28.48 -22.93 -3.95
CA SER A 29 -28.73 -24.16 -4.65
C SER A 29 -29.18 -23.82 -6.09
N SER A 30 -28.21 -23.46 -6.93
CA SER A 30 -28.34 -23.74 -8.37
C SER A 30 -28.11 -25.23 -8.59
N PRO A 31 -28.72 -25.86 -9.63
CA PRO A 31 -28.47 -27.26 -9.93
C PRO A 31 -26.98 -27.48 -10.06
N SER A 32 -26.45 -28.48 -9.38
CA SER A 32 -25.02 -28.80 -9.23
C SER A 32 -24.41 -29.18 -10.59
N GLN A 33 -24.05 -28.21 -11.39
CA GLN A 33 -23.03 -28.44 -12.41
C GLN A 33 -21.70 -28.71 -11.71
N GLU A 34 -21.07 -29.82 -12.04
CA GLU A 34 -19.73 -30.10 -11.57
C GLU A 34 -18.79 -28.88 -11.87
N PRO A 35 -17.94 -28.49 -10.91
CA PRO A 35 -17.05 -27.36 -11.14
C PRO A 35 -16.14 -27.63 -12.33
N LYS A 36 -16.01 -26.64 -13.21
CA LYS A 36 -15.19 -26.73 -14.41
C LYS A 36 -13.68 -26.73 -14.04
N PRO A 37 -12.83 -27.48 -14.74
CA PRO A 37 -11.42 -27.53 -14.45
C PRO A 37 -10.72 -26.20 -14.71
N PHE A 38 -9.60 -25.95 -14.02
CA PHE A 38 -8.79 -24.71 -14.15
C PHE A 38 -8.48 -24.32 -15.61
N LYS A 39 -8.20 -25.30 -16.46
CA LYS A 39 -7.88 -25.08 -17.89
C LYS A 39 -9.01 -24.43 -18.67
N SER A 40 -10.25 -24.58 -18.24
CA SER A 40 -11.42 -24.02 -18.92
C SER A 40 -11.72 -22.57 -18.50
N ILE A 41 -11.00 -22.00 -17.54
CA ILE A 41 -11.11 -20.58 -17.19
C ILE A 41 -10.70 -19.76 -18.43
N PRO A 42 -11.56 -18.82 -18.91
CA PRO A 42 -11.21 -17.95 -20.02
C PRO A 42 -10.02 -17.05 -19.69
N GLY A 43 -9.23 -16.67 -20.70
CA GLY A 43 -8.07 -15.81 -20.49
C GLY A 43 -7.21 -15.67 -21.73
N LEU A 44 -6.06 -15.01 -21.56
CA LEU A 44 -5.09 -14.83 -22.61
C LEU A 44 -4.44 -16.17 -22.99
N SER A 45 -4.24 -16.40 -24.30
CA SER A 45 -3.47 -17.54 -24.75
C SER A 45 -2.02 -17.45 -24.28
N SER A 46 -1.41 -18.60 -24.06
CA SER A 46 -0.06 -18.69 -23.50
C SER A 46 0.86 -19.43 -24.45
N LEU A 47 2.08 -18.93 -24.65
CA LEU A 47 3.13 -19.62 -25.37
C LEU A 47 4.12 -20.25 -24.41
N PRO A 48 4.79 -21.35 -24.79
CA PRO A 48 5.83 -21.94 -23.93
C PRO A 48 6.87 -20.89 -23.52
N VAL A 49 7.34 -20.93 -22.28
CA VAL A 49 8.37 -20.07 -21.68
C VAL A 49 7.94 -18.61 -21.47
N ILE A 50 7.43 -17.95 -22.51
CA ILE A 50 7.07 -16.51 -22.46
C ILE A 50 5.64 -16.25 -21.96
N GLY A 51 4.84 -17.32 -21.78
CA GLY A 51 3.47 -17.18 -21.29
C GLY A 51 2.62 -16.22 -22.16
N PRO A 52 1.82 -15.34 -21.55
CA PRO A 52 0.97 -14.38 -22.24
C PRO A 52 1.71 -13.10 -22.67
N ALA A 53 3.04 -12.99 -22.47
CA ALA A 53 3.80 -11.76 -22.73
C ALA A 53 3.68 -11.28 -24.20
N HIS A 54 3.46 -12.19 -25.16
CA HIS A 54 3.26 -11.84 -26.57
C HIS A 54 2.04 -10.94 -26.83
N HIS A 55 1.02 -10.97 -25.95
CA HIS A 55 -0.14 -10.08 -26.08
C HIS A 55 0.17 -8.61 -25.82
N PHE A 56 1.28 -8.33 -25.15
CA PHE A 56 1.71 -6.97 -24.80
C PHE A 56 2.78 -6.40 -25.77
N LEU A 57 3.14 -7.15 -26.79
CA LEU A 57 4.12 -6.70 -27.78
C LEU A 57 3.55 -5.60 -28.69
N PRO A 58 4.42 -4.63 -29.13
CA PRO A 58 4.02 -3.66 -30.14
C PRO A 58 3.58 -4.36 -31.44
N ILE A 59 2.60 -3.81 -32.13
CA ILE A 59 2.11 -4.21 -33.47
C ILE A 59 1.32 -5.55 -33.47
N ILE A 60 1.85 -6.60 -32.86
CA ILE A 60 1.28 -7.95 -32.90
C ILE A 60 0.50 -8.35 -31.64
N GLY A 61 0.68 -7.62 -30.55
CA GLY A 61 0.01 -7.90 -29.29
C GLY A 61 -1.46 -7.51 -29.29
N SER A 62 -2.34 -8.40 -28.83
CA SER A 62 -3.80 -8.14 -28.78
C SER A 62 -4.23 -7.14 -27.70
N ILE A 63 -3.34 -6.78 -26.78
CA ILE A 63 -3.52 -5.77 -25.73
C ILE A 63 -2.69 -4.53 -26.04
N GLY A 64 -1.47 -4.71 -26.57
CA GLY A 64 -0.54 -3.63 -26.88
C GLY A 64 0.28 -3.14 -25.68
N PRO A 65 1.38 -2.38 -25.90
CA PRO A 65 2.34 -2.01 -24.88
C PRO A 65 1.99 -0.74 -24.09
N ASN A 66 1.05 0.06 -24.59
CA ASN A 66 0.83 1.43 -24.10
C ASN A 66 -0.42 1.59 -23.21
N LEU A 67 -1.10 0.49 -22.87
CA LEU A 67 -2.27 0.56 -22.01
C LEU A 67 -1.86 0.76 -20.53
N THR A 68 -2.63 1.58 -19.83
CA THR A 68 -2.50 1.69 -18.37
C THR A 68 -2.96 0.41 -17.68
N GLY A 69 -2.58 0.23 -16.42
CA GLY A 69 -3.07 -0.92 -15.64
C GLY A 69 -4.60 -1.00 -15.60
N PHE A 70 -5.28 0.16 -15.56
CA PHE A 70 -6.73 0.25 -15.62
C PHE A 70 -7.26 -0.29 -16.97
N ASP A 71 -6.70 0.15 -18.09
CA ASP A 71 -7.16 -0.25 -19.42
C ASP A 71 -6.93 -1.75 -19.68
N VAL A 72 -5.84 -2.29 -19.16
CA VAL A 72 -5.59 -3.75 -19.21
C VAL A 72 -6.66 -4.51 -18.45
N MET A 73 -7.00 -4.08 -17.22
CA MET A 73 -8.06 -4.73 -16.42
C MET A 73 -9.42 -4.60 -17.08
N ASP A 74 -9.74 -3.44 -17.65
CA ASP A 74 -10.98 -3.20 -18.40
C ASP A 74 -11.09 -4.12 -19.63
N THR A 75 -10.01 -4.24 -20.39
CA THR A 75 -9.92 -5.13 -21.56
C THR A 75 -10.10 -6.59 -21.17
N LEU A 76 -9.43 -7.04 -20.11
CA LEU A 76 -9.54 -8.41 -19.62
C LEU A 76 -10.96 -8.72 -19.15
N HIS A 77 -11.55 -7.82 -18.34
CA HIS A 77 -12.91 -8.00 -17.81
C HIS A 77 -13.97 -8.02 -18.91
N LYS A 78 -13.93 -7.07 -19.86
CA LYS A 78 -14.88 -7.01 -20.98
C LYS A 78 -14.78 -8.19 -21.93
N ARG A 79 -13.53 -8.67 -22.19
CA ARG A 79 -13.29 -9.74 -23.16
C ARG A 79 -13.54 -11.13 -22.60
N PHE A 80 -13.23 -11.38 -21.34
CA PHE A 80 -13.21 -12.72 -20.77
C PHE A 80 -14.20 -12.90 -19.60
N GLY A 81 -14.82 -11.83 -19.11
CA GLY A 81 -15.79 -11.88 -18.02
C GLY A 81 -15.18 -11.80 -16.61
N PRO A 82 -15.93 -12.23 -15.58
CA PRO A 82 -15.64 -11.95 -14.19
C PRO A 82 -14.47 -12.76 -13.60
N ILE A 83 -14.02 -13.81 -14.26
CA ILE A 83 -12.90 -14.67 -13.84
C ILE A 83 -11.99 -14.87 -15.05
N VAL A 84 -10.73 -14.41 -14.93
CA VAL A 84 -9.79 -14.41 -16.04
C VAL A 84 -8.47 -15.07 -15.63
N LYS A 85 -8.10 -16.12 -16.36
CA LYS A 85 -6.80 -16.80 -16.18
C LYS A 85 -5.72 -16.09 -16.99
N MET A 86 -4.55 -15.95 -16.36
CA MET A 86 -3.31 -15.57 -17.01
C MET A 86 -2.21 -16.56 -16.58
N GLU A 87 -1.75 -17.37 -17.50
CA GLU A 87 -0.72 -18.37 -17.20
C GLU A 87 0.61 -17.67 -16.90
N GLY A 88 1.37 -18.23 -15.97
CA GLY A 88 2.67 -17.67 -15.59
C GLY A 88 3.70 -17.83 -16.70
N VAL A 89 4.60 -16.87 -16.81
CA VAL A 89 5.84 -17.02 -17.58
C VAL A 89 6.76 -18.04 -16.89
N PHE A 90 7.84 -18.43 -17.54
CA PHE A 90 8.80 -19.41 -16.99
C PHE A 90 9.15 -19.12 -15.52
N ALA A 91 9.05 -20.16 -14.69
CA ALA A 91 9.30 -20.12 -13.24
C ALA A 91 8.39 -19.20 -12.42
N ARG A 92 7.19 -18.83 -12.92
CA ARG A 92 6.17 -18.09 -12.19
C ARG A 92 4.87 -18.90 -12.06
N ALA A 93 4.12 -18.58 -11.01
CA ALA A 93 2.80 -19.17 -10.81
C ALA A 93 1.79 -18.63 -11.83
N ASN A 94 0.77 -19.42 -12.12
CA ASN A 94 -0.41 -18.95 -12.83
C ASN A 94 -1.16 -17.92 -11.98
N MET A 95 -1.83 -16.98 -12.64
CA MET A 95 -2.67 -15.96 -12.00
C MET A 95 -4.12 -16.12 -12.44
N VAL A 96 -5.03 -15.78 -11.52
CA VAL A 96 -6.46 -15.63 -11.80
C VAL A 96 -6.91 -14.27 -11.28
N PHE A 97 -7.41 -13.46 -12.19
CA PHE A 97 -8.04 -12.17 -11.84
C PHE A 97 -9.52 -12.41 -11.54
N LEU A 98 -9.96 -11.90 -10.40
CA LEU A 98 -11.34 -11.98 -9.96
C LEU A 98 -11.95 -10.58 -9.94
N PHE A 99 -12.96 -10.34 -10.75
CA PHE A 99 -13.62 -9.04 -10.93
C PHE A 99 -14.90 -8.88 -10.12
N GLU A 100 -15.40 -9.93 -9.48
CA GLU A 100 -16.52 -9.84 -8.56
C GLU A 100 -16.07 -9.95 -7.11
N PRO A 101 -16.53 -9.04 -6.21
CA PRO A 101 -16.06 -8.97 -4.83
C PRO A 101 -16.31 -10.26 -4.03
N GLU A 102 -17.40 -10.97 -4.33
CA GLU A 102 -17.74 -12.23 -3.66
C GLU A 102 -16.71 -13.32 -3.94
N HIS A 103 -16.14 -13.33 -5.15
CA HIS A 103 -15.17 -14.34 -5.58
C HIS A 103 -13.85 -14.20 -4.82
N PHE A 104 -13.30 -12.98 -4.74
CA PHE A 104 -12.03 -12.82 -4.03
C PHE A 104 -12.21 -12.72 -2.52
N ASP A 105 -13.37 -12.25 -2.01
CA ASP A 105 -13.70 -12.30 -0.59
C ASP A 105 -13.68 -13.75 -0.08
N GLN A 106 -14.27 -14.67 -0.83
CA GLN A 106 -14.24 -16.11 -0.54
C GLN A 106 -12.82 -16.65 -0.36
N VAL A 107 -11.87 -16.29 -1.26
CA VAL A 107 -10.49 -16.77 -1.19
C VAL A 107 -9.72 -16.05 -0.07
N PHE A 108 -9.89 -14.76 0.10
CA PHE A 108 -9.12 -13.95 1.03
C PHE A 108 -9.48 -14.25 2.50
N ARG A 109 -10.77 -14.45 2.82
CA ARG A 109 -11.20 -14.77 4.19
C ARG A 109 -10.76 -16.15 4.64
N VAL A 110 -10.74 -17.12 3.74
CA VAL A 110 -10.32 -18.48 4.09
C VAL A 110 -8.85 -18.55 4.52
N GLN A 111 -8.01 -17.66 3.98
CA GLN A 111 -6.58 -17.57 4.31
C GLN A 111 -6.26 -16.62 5.46
N GLU A 112 -7.25 -16.18 6.22
CA GLU A 112 -7.07 -15.13 7.24
C GLU A 112 -6.04 -15.51 8.32
N ALA A 113 -5.90 -16.80 8.67
CA ALA A 113 -4.96 -17.25 9.70
C ALA A 113 -3.49 -17.19 9.23
N ASN A 114 -3.19 -17.72 8.04
CA ASN A 114 -1.83 -17.87 7.52
C ASN A 114 -1.74 -17.46 6.03
N PRO A 115 -1.93 -16.16 5.71
CA PRO A 115 -2.04 -15.72 4.33
C PRO A 115 -0.72 -15.86 3.57
N LEU A 116 -0.80 -16.42 2.35
CA LEU A 116 0.30 -16.47 1.41
C LEU A 116 0.21 -15.28 0.46
N ARG A 117 1.21 -14.40 0.51
CA ARG A 117 1.34 -13.25 -0.38
C ARG A 117 2.77 -13.21 -0.92
N PRO A 118 3.09 -14.03 -1.93
CA PRO A 118 4.42 -14.02 -2.53
C PRO A 118 4.73 -12.67 -3.16
N GLY A 119 5.98 -12.30 -3.12
CA GLY A 119 6.54 -11.09 -3.69
C GLY A 119 7.93 -10.85 -3.15
N PHE A 120 8.74 -10.08 -3.88
CA PHE A 120 10.10 -9.73 -3.49
C PHE A 120 11.00 -10.96 -3.20
N GLN A 121 10.95 -11.95 -4.11
CA GLN A 121 11.76 -13.17 -3.98
C GLN A 121 13.28 -12.88 -4.03
N SER A 122 13.68 -11.82 -4.72
CA SER A 122 15.06 -11.34 -4.72
C SER A 122 15.49 -10.82 -3.34
N LEU A 123 14.59 -10.16 -2.61
CA LEU A 123 14.83 -9.71 -1.23
C LEU A 123 14.85 -10.89 -0.25
N GLU A 124 13.97 -11.86 -0.44
CA GLU A 124 14.00 -13.12 0.32
C GLU A 124 15.35 -13.83 0.16
N TYR A 125 15.83 -13.96 -1.08
CA TYR A 125 17.15 -14.51 -1.37
C TYR A 125 18.27 -13.73 -0.66
N PHE A 126 18.26 -12.40 -0.72
CA PHE A 126 19.25 -11.57 -0.03
C PHE A 126 19.28 -11.85 1.48
N ARG A 127 18.11 -11.89 2.12
CA ARG A 127 18.00 -12.17 3.55
C ARG A 127 18.45 -13.57 3.92
N GLU A 128 18.05 -14.57 3.17
CA GLU A 128 18.38 -15.98 3.46
C GLU A 128 19.82 -16.38 3.11
N LYS A 129 20.41 -15.77 2.10
CA LYS A 129 21.74 -16.16 1.61
C LYS A 129 22.83 -15.19 2.03
N THR A 130 22.61 -13.88 1.88
CA THR A 130 23.61 -12.86 2.16
C THR A 130 23.63 -12.49 3.65
N GLN A 131 22.45 -12.38 4.30
CA GLN A 131 22.33 -12.00 5.70
C GLN A 131 22.10 -13.18 6.66
N LYS A 132 22.31 -14.40 6.22
CA LYS A 132 22.03 -15.63 6.99
C LYS A 132 22.65 -15.62 8.40
N GLY A 133 23.90 -15.20 8.53
CA GLY A 133 24.59 -15.13 9.83
C GLY A 133 24.19 -13.93 10.69
N THR A 134 23.56 -12.91 10.10
CA THR A 134 23.20 -11.67 10.78
C THR A 134 21.81 -11.72 11.37
N ILE A 135 20.82 -12.25 10.62
CA ILE A 135 19.41 -12.27 11.02
C ILE A 135 18.88 -13.63 11.49
N ASP A 136 19.71 -14.66 11.41
CA ASP A 136 19.45 -16.01 11.96
C ASP A 136 18.01 -16.52 11.68
N GLY A 137 17.65 -16.56 10.39
CA GLY A 137 16.37 -17.08 9.91
C GLY A 137 15.17 -16.11 10.02
N LEU A 138 15.34 -14.89 10.54
CA LEU A 138 14.32 -13.85 10.45
C LEU A 138 14.16 -13.40 9.01
N THR A 139 12.91 -13.34 8.51
CA THR A 139 12.63 -13.00 7.09
C THR A 139 11.81 -11.71 6.94
N GLY A 140 11.23 -11.19 8.04
CA GLY A 140 10.48 -9.93 8.05
C GLY A 140 9.04 -10.04 7.51
N LEU A 141 8.34 -8.90 7.47
CA LEU A 141 6.93 -8.84 7.07
C LEU A 141 6.72 -8.93 5.56
N THR A 142 7.69 -8.47 4.78
CA THR A 142 7.57 -8.37 3.32
C THR A 142 7.72 -9.73 2.65
N THR A 143 8.71 -10.52 3.08
CA THR A 143 9.09 -11.78 2.43
C THR A 143 8.55 -13.03 3.12
N ALA A 144 8.36 -13.00 4.44
CA ALA A 144 7.83 -14.14 5.19
C ALA A 144 6.42 -14.54 4.73
N GLN A 145 6.15 -15.86 4.75
CA GLN A 145 4.87 -16.44 4.33
C GLN A 145 4.28 -17.33 5.42
N GLY A 146 2.95 -17.48 5.40
CA GLY A 146 2.24 -18.41 6.25
C GLY A 146 2.51 -18.20 7.75
N GLU A 147 2.85 -19.28 8.44
CA GLU A 147 3.09 -19.27 9.90
C GLU A 147 4.28 -18.41 10.32
N LYS A 148 5.41 -18.48 9.62
CA LYS A 148 6.60 -17.64 9.89
C LYS A 148 6.25 -16.14 9.81
N TRP A 149 5.42 -15.77 8.85
CA TRP A 149 4.93 -14.40 8.77
C TRP A 149 4.06 -14.04 9.96
N ARG A 150 3.13 -14.90 10.36
CA ARG A 150 2.23 -14.68 11.48
C ARG A 150 2.99 -14.51 12.79
N GLU A 151 3.97 -15.35 13.05
CA GLU A 151 4.84 -15.27 14.23
C GLU A 151 5.57 -13.93 14.28
N PHE A 152 6.25 -13.56 13.18
CA PHE A 152 6.96 -12.29 13.10
C PHE A 152 6.02 -11.10 13.23
N ARG A 153 4.87 -11.13 12.54
CA ARG A 153 3.84 -10.09 12.62
C ARG A 153 3.31 -9.92 14.05
N THR A 154 3.04 -11.01 14.75
CA THR A 154 2.56 -10.98 16.15
C THR A 154 3.62 -10.35 17.06
N LYS A 155 4.89 -10.66 16.83
CA LYS A 155 6.01 -10.14 17.61
C LYS A 155 6.16 -8.62 17.48
N VAL A 156 5.98 -8.05 16.29
CA VAL A 156 6.19 -6.61 16.02
C VAL A 156 4.94 -5.74 16.14
N ASN A 157 3.73 -6.32 16.08
CA ASN A 157 2.47 -5.57 16.18
C ASN A 157 2.38 -4.64 17.41
N PRO A 158 2.78 -5.06 18.62
CA PRO A 158 2.69 -4.20 19.81
C PRO A 158 3.51 -2.92 19.68
N ALA A 159 4.62 -2.96 18.93
CA ALA A 159 5.47 -1.80 18.71
C ALA A 159 4.91 -0.79 17.70
N LEU A 160 4.02 -1.22 16.76
CA LEU A 160 3.58 -0.38 15.65
C LEU A 160 2.09 -0.02 15.64
N LEU A 161 1.22 -0.86 16.24
CA LEU A 161 -0.23 -0.69 16.08
C LEU A 161 -0.94 0.09 17.20
N LYS A 162 -0.26 0.44 18.30
CA LYS A 162 -0.90 1.20 19.40
C LYS A 162 -1.21 2.63 18.96
N LEU A 163 -2.47 3.06 19.13
CA LEU A 163 -2.94 4.40 18.72
C LEU A 163 -2.18 5.55 19.41
N LYS A 164 -1.79 5.34 20.69
CA LYS A 164 -1.03 6.31 21.46
C LYS A 164 0.37 6.57 20.88
N LEU A 165 0.97 5.55 20.24
CA LEU A 165 2.29 5.65 19.63
C LEU A 165 2.35 6.64 18.46
N VAL A 166 1.27 6.66 17.65
CA VAL A 166 1.17 7.59 16.51
C VAL A 166 1.27 9.04 17.00
N LYS A 167 0.75 9.34 18.20
CA LYS A 167 0.81 10.68 18.78
C LYS A 167 2.22 11.11 19.21
N VAL A 168 3.08 10.16 19.54
CA VAL A 168 4.49 10.44 19.92
C VAL A 168 5.25 11.10 18.75
N TYR A 169 4.91 10.71 17.53
CA TYR A 169 5.56 11.23 16.32
C TYR A 169 4.95 12.53 15.78
N ALA A 170 3.75 12.91 16.22
CA ALA A 170 3.05 14.06 15.68
C ALA A 170 3.86 15.37 15.72
N PRO A 171 4.56 15.74 16.83
CA PRO A 171 5.36 16.95 16.85
C PRO A 171 6.54 16.92 15.85
N GLY A 172 7.32 15.83 15.84
CA GLY A 172 8.47 15.72 14.93
C GLY A 172 8.07 15.64 13.46
N LEU A 173 6.94 14.98 13.13
CA LEU A 173 6.40 14.95 11.77
C LEU A 173 5.86 16.33 11.36
N ASP A 174 5.33 17.12 12.28
CA ASP A 174 4.89 18.49 12.02
C ASP A 174 6.08 19.41 11.72
N GLU A 175 7.21 19.27 12.44
CA GLU A 175 8.47 19.96 12.15
C GLU A 175 8.99 19.60 10.74
N VAL A 176 9.04 18.32 10.42
CA VAL A 176 9.47 17.84 9.09
C VAL A 176 8.55 18.39 7.98
N ALA A 177 7.25 18.42 8.22
CA ALA A 177 6.30 18.98 7.28
C ALA A 177 6.49 20.49 7.09
N GLN A 178 6.74 21.23 8.17
CA GLN A 178 7.03 22.67 8.12
C GLN A 178 8.31 22.96 7.34
N ASP A 179 9.38 22.20 7.60
CA ASP A 179 10.65 22.35 6.87
C ASP A 179 10.46 22.11 5.37
N ALA A 180 9.71 21.07 5.01
CA ALA A 180 9.41 20.76 3.61
C ALA A 180 8.58 21.87 2.95
N VAL A 181 7.56 22.41 3.62
CA VAL A 181 6.73 23.51 3.11
C VAL A 181 7.56 24.80 2.94
N ASN A 182 8.46 25.10 3.89
CA ASN A 182 9.38 26.23 3.76
C ASN A 182 10.28 26.09 2.53
N ARG A 183 10.72 24.87 2.17
CA ARG A 183 11.50 24.63 0.96
C ARG A 183 10.71 24.93 -0.32
N TYR A 184 9.43 24.61 -0.38
CA TYR A 184 8.59 25.00 -1.52
C TYR A 184 8.50 26.52 -1.68
N ARG A 185 8.45 27.27 -0.60
CA ARG A 185 8.52 28.74 -0.61
C ARG A 185 9.83 29.27 -1.16
N LEU A 186 10.97 28.66 -0.76
CA LEU A 186 12.31 29.05 -1.21
C LEU A 186 12.62 28.61 -2.65
N LYS A 187 11.98 27.53 -3.10
CA LYS A 187 12.14 26.92 -4.43
C LYS A 187 11.01 27.30 -5.39
N ASP A 188 10.39 28.47 -5.23
CA ASP A 188 9.31 28.95 -6.10
C ASP A 188 9.81 29.23 -7.54
N ASP A 189 10.48 28.24 -8.11
CA ASP A 189 10.94 28.18 -9.48
C ASP A 189 10.12 27.13 -10.22
N LYS A 190 9.25 27.64 -11.13
CA LYS A 190 8.36 26.82 -11.96
C LYS A 190 9.14 25.74 -12.72
N ALA A 191 10.26 26.08 -13.33
CA ALA A 191 11.05 25.15 -14.13
C ALA A 191 11.71 24.07 -13.26
N TYR A 192 12.13 24.43 -12.04
CA TYR A 192 12.67 23.49 -11.08
C TYR A 192 11.61 22.49 -10.62
N LEU A 193 10.44 22.96 -10.18
CA LEU A 193 9.38 22.09 -9.67
C LEU A 193 8.77 21.19 -10.75
N GLU A 194 8.70 21.64 -12.01
CA GLU A 194 8.19 20.84 -13.12
C GLU A 194 8.93 19.49 -13.27
N THR A 195 10.24 19.48 -13.01
CA THR A 195 11.06 18.27 -13.08
C THR A 195 11.36 17.63 -11.73
N ASN A 196 11.49 18.45 -10.68
CA ASN A 196 12.00 18.01 -9.39
C ASN A 196 10.96 17.92 -8.26
N PHE A 197 9.70 18.18 -8.55
CA PHE A 197 8.63 18.09 -7.53
C PHE A 197 8.64 16.74 -6.80
N ASN A 198 8.72 15.63 -7.54
CA ASN A 198 8.78 14.31 -6.93
C ASN A 198 10.03 14.12 -6.06
N LEU A 199 11.18 14.70 -6.44
CA LEU A 199 12.40 14.65 -5.64
C LEU A 199 12.21 15.35 -4.29
N GLU A 200 11.64 16.56 -4.28
CA GLU A 200 11.39 17.30 -3.04
C GLU A 200 10.36 16.59 -2.14
N LEU A 201 9.31 16.02 -2.73
CA LEU A 201 8.33 15.25 -1.98
C LEU A 201 8.91 13.94 -1.44
N THR A 202 9.80 13.29 -2.18
CA THR A 202 10.50 12.07 -1.74
C THR A 202 11.47 12.38 -0.59
N LYS A 203 12.14 13.54 -0.60
CA LYS A 203 12.96 14.00 0.55
C LYS A 203 12.13 14.15 1.82
N TRP A 204 10.97 14.81 1.72
CA TRP A 204 10.05 14.93 2.84
C TRP A 204 9.58 13.57 3.35
N SER A 205 9.14 12.68 2.47
CA SER A 205 8.66 11.35 2.83
C SER A 205 9.77 10.50 3.49
N LEU A 206 11.00 10.55 2.95
CA LEU A 206 12.14 9.88 3.55
C LEU A 206 12.49 10.44 4.94
N GLU A 207 12.49 11.76 5.10
CA GLU A 207 12.76 12.41 6.38
C GLU A 207 11.72 12.00 7.44
N SER A 208 10.44 11.95 7.04
CA SER A 208 9.32 11.54 7.89
C SER A 208 9.43 10.06 8.31
N VAL A 209 9.61 9.16 7.33
CA VAL A 209 9.72 7.72 7.65
C VAL A 209 11.00 7.39 8.43
N ALA A 210 12.10 8.11 8.21
CA ALA A 210 13.34 7.92 8.94
C ALA A 210 13.22 8.30 10.41
N LEU A 211 12.53 9.39 10.72
CA LEU A 211 12.22 9.77 12.10
C LEU A 211 11.53 8.62 12.85
N VAL A 212 10.64 7.90 12.17
CA VAL A 212 9.89 6.78 12.76
C VAL A 212 10.71 5.48 12.76
N ALA A 213 11.36 5.15 11.65
CA ALA A 213 12.04 3.87 11.42
C ALA A 213 13.44 3.80 12.00
N LEU A 214 14.13 4.94 12.08
CA LEU A 214 15.51 5.04 12.54
C LEU A 214 15.64 5.81 13.88
N GLY A 215 14.54 6.40 14.36
CA GLY A 215 14.52 7.20 15.59
C GLY A 215 15.27 8.53 15.46
N SER A 216 15.56 8.98 14.25
CA SER A 216 16.24 10.26 13.98
C SER A 216 15.98 10.76 12.57
N ARG A 217 16.11 12.09 12.41
CA ARG A 217 16.12 12.74 11.11
C ARG A 217 17.42 12.39 10.36
N ILE A 218 17.38 12.38 9.03
CA ILE A 218 18.53 12.11 8.17
C ILE A 218 19.14 13.42 7.63
N GLY A 219 18.37 14.52 7.57
CA GLY A 219 18.81 15.79 7.02
C GLY A 219 18.61 15.90 5.50
N CYS A 220 17.63 15.22 4.94
CA CYS A 220 17.34 15.26 3.50
C CYS A 220 16.85 16.62 3.00
N LEU A 221 16.32 17.45 3.92
CA LEU A 221 15.79 18.78 3.64
C LEU A 221 16.86 19.88 3.77
N ASP A 222 18.08 19.55 4.17
CA ASP A 222 19.18 20.52 4.31
C ASP A 222 19.77 20.88 2.93
N ASP A 223 20.33 22.07 2.80
CA ASP A 223 20.97 22.53 1.56
C ASP A 223 22.28 21.81 1.26
N THR A 224 22.87 21.14 2.27
CA THR A 224 24.11 20.34 2.15
C THR A 224 23.89 18.92 1.62
N PHE A 225 22.77 18.65 1.00
CA PHE A 225 22.39 17.33 0.47
C PHE A 225 23.24 16.91 -0.74
N THR A 226 24.42 16.36 -0.46
CA THR A 226 25.41 15.92 -1.45
C THR A 226 25.12 14.54 -2.03
N GLU A 227 25.88 14.13 -3.07
CA GLU A 227 25.75 12.80 -3.68
C GLU A 227 26.04 11.65 -2.70
N ASP A 228 26.98 11.85 -1.77
CA ASP A 228 27.34 10.83 -0.77
C ASP A 228 26.44 10.79 0.45
N HIS A 229 25.47 11.69 0.55
CA HIS A 229 24.56 11.78 1.68
C HIS A 229 23.74 10.49 1.85
N PRO A 230 23.62 9.93 3.09
CA PRO A 230 22.88 8.68 3.33
C PRO A 230 21.45 8.71 2.80
N GLY A 231 20.76 9.84 2.92
CA GLY A 231 19.43 10.05 2.40
C GLY A 231 19.34 9.88 0.87
N ARG A 232 20.33 10.39 0.13
CA ARG A 232 20.39 10.23 -1.33
C ARG A 232 20.58 8.76 -1.71
N LYS A 233 21.44 8.04 -1.00
CA LYS A 233 21.64 6.60 -1.19
C LYS A 233 20.35 5.82 -0.91
N LEU A 234 19.62 6.14 0.17
CA LEU A 234 18.33 5.50 0.48
C LEU A 234 17.24 5.79 -0.56
N MET A 235 17.14 7.03 -1.06
CA MET A 235 16.21 7.37 -2.15
C MET A 235 16.56 6.59 -3.43
N GLN A 236 17.86 6.46 -3.76
CA GLN A 236 18.29 5.65 -4.89
C GLN A 236 17.99 4.16 -4.67
N CYS A 237 18.16 3.65 -3.45
CA CYS A 237 17.78 2.27 -3.11
C CYS A 237 16.28 2.03 -3.32
N ALA A 238 15.42 2.92 -2.84
CA ALA A 238 13.97 2.81 -3.03
C ALA A 238 13.61 2.80 -4.53
N LYS A 239 14.16 3.73 -5.30
CA LYS A 239 13.99 3.79 -6.75
C LYS A 239 14.44 2.51 -7.44
N ASP A 240 15.65 2.01 -7.14
CA ASP A 240 16.20 0.79 -7.73
C ASP A 240 15.32 -0.44 -7.42
N MET A 241 14.78 -0.54 -6.21
CA MET A 241 13.86 -1.61 -5.82
C MET A 241 12.62 -1.63 -6.71
N ILE A 242 12.01 -0.48 -6.97
CA ILE A 242 10.82 -0.38 -7.83
C ILE A 242 11.17 -0.63 -9.29
N ASP A 243 12.25 -0.05 -9.79
CA ASP A 243 12.67 -0.16 -11.20
C ASP A 243 13.04 -1.60 -11.57
N THR A 244 13.70 -2.34 -10.68
CA THR A 244 14.10 -3.73 -10.93
C THR A 244 13.00 -4.75 -10.63
N ALA A 245 12.00 -4.37 -9.84
CA ALA A 245 10.98 -5.28 -9.35
C ALA A 245 10.13 -5.90 -10.47
N VAL A 246 9.87 -5.17 -11.55
CA VAL A 246 9.12 -5.68 -12.71
C VAL A 246 9.88 -6.86 -13.34
N GLU A 247 11.17 -6.70 -13.61
CA GLU A 247 12.00 -7.76 -14.19
C GLU A 247 12.17 -8.95 -13.24
N LEU A 248 12.51 -8.65 -11.97
CA LEU A 248 12.87 -9.69 -11.01
C LEU A 248 11.66 -10.42 -10.40
N GLU A 249 10.50 -9.73 -10.31
CA GLU A 249 9.35 -10.26 -9.58
C GLU A 249 8.13 -10.60 -10.45
N LEU A 250 7.97 -9.96 -11.63
CA LEU A 250 6.83 -10.21 -12.51
C LEU A 250 7.20 -11.03 -13.76
N PHE A 251 8.38 -10.78 -14.34
CA PHE A 251 8.85 -11.54 -15.50
C PHE A 251 9.52 -12.86 -15.11
N SER A 252 10.06 -13.55 -16.10
CA SER A 252 10.75 -14.83 -15.96
C SER A 252 11.88 -14.76 -14.92
N SER A 253 11.88 -15.67 -13.94
CA SER A 253 12.85 -15.70 -12.84
C SER A 253 14.20 -16.31 -13.24
N ILE A 254 14.77 -15.92 -14.38
CA ILE A 254 16.05 -16.42 -14.89
C ILE A 254 17.19 -16.20 -13.89
N TRP A 255 17.13 -15.12 -13.11
CA TRP A 255 18.10 -14.80 -12.06
C TRP A 255 18.26 -15.92 -10.99
N LYS A 256 17.28 -16.80 -10.85
CA LYS A 256 17.38 -17.96 -9.95
C LYS A 256 18.40 -19.01 -10.41
N TYR A 257 18.71 -18.99 -11.69
CA TYR A 257 19.65 -19.92 -12.33
C TYR A 257 20.97 -19.23 -12.68
N PHE A 258 20.90 -17.96 -13.09
CA PHE A 258 22.06 -17.17 -13.52
C PHE A 258 21.97 -15.76 -12.92
N ALA A 259 23.03 -15.32 -12.25
CA ALA A 259 23.09 -13.97 -11.66
C ALA A 259 23.09 -12.88 -12.75
N THR A 260 21.91 -12.41 -13.14
CA THR A 260 21.75 -11.34 -14.15
C THR A 260 22.33 -10.01 -13.65
N PRO A 261 22.66 -9.05 -14.57
CA PRO A 261 23.11 -7.72 -14.16
C PRO A 261 22.12 -7.03 -13.21
N THR A 262 20.81 -7.12 -13.48
CA THR A 262 19.73 -6.55 -12.63
C THR A 262 19.73 -7.21 -11.26
N PHE A 263 19.91 -8.52 -11.18
CA PHE A 263 20.01 -9.22 -9.89
C PHE A 263 21.24 -8.77 -9.09
N LYS A 264 22.41 -8.65 -9.74
CA LYS A 264 23.63 -8.13 -9.07
C LYS A 264 23.44 -6.70 -8.57
N LYS A 265 22.80 -5.86 -9.38
CA LYS A 265 22.46 -4.48 -8.97
C LYS A 265 21.60 -4.46 -7.71
N ILE A 266 20.50 -5.22 -7.68
CA ILE A 266 19.58 -5.19 -6.55
C ILE A 266 20.20 -5.78 -5.27
N MET A 267 21.07 -6.80 -5.37
CA MET A 267 21.81 -7.32 -4.23
C MET A 267 22.69 -6.24 -3.58
N LYS A 268 23.38 -5.42 -4.40
CA LYS A 268 24.16 -4.28 -3.91
C LYS A 268 23.27 -3.20 -3.28
N THR A 269 22.12 -2.93 -3.88
CA THR A 269 21.13 -1.98 -3.35
C THR A 269 20.62 -2.41 -1.97
N TYR A 270 20.23 -3.69 -1.81
CA TYR A 270 19.81 -4.21 -0.51
C TYR A 270 20.91 -4.14 0.54
N GLN A 271 22.16 -4.43 0.17
CA GLN A 271 23.29 -4.30 1.08
C GLN A 271 23.51 -2.84 1.51
N THR A 272 23.48 -1.89 0.57
CA THR A 272 23.63 -0.46 0.90
C THR A 272 22.57 0.01 1.88
N GLN A 273 21.29 -0.36 1.64
CA GLN A 273 20.20 0.00 2.55
C GLN A 273 20.38 -0.65 3.93
N TRP A 274 20.80 -1.92 3.94
CA TRP A 274 21.08 -2.66 5.17
C TRP A 274 22.15 -2.00 6.03
N ASP A 275 23.28 -1.62 5.43
CA ASP A 275 24.43 -1.01 6.12
C ASP A 275 24.03 0.35 6.73
N ILE A 276 23.32 1.18 5.97
CA ILE A 276 22.84 2.48 6.47
C ILE A 276 21.87 2.25 7.63
N SER A 277 20.87 1.38 7.48
CA SER A 277 19.90 1.12 8.54
C SER A 277 20.56 0.58 9.81
N SER A 278 21.50 -0.35 9.67
CA SER A 278 22.24 -0.93 10.80
C SER A 278 23.01 0.14 11.58
N THR A 279 23.71 1.04 10.88
CA THR A 279 24.43 2.17 11.49
C THR A 279 23.50 3.09 12.28
N TYR A 280 22.34 3.44 11.73
CA TYR A 280 21.38 4.30 12.43
C TYR A 280 20.76 3.62 13.65
N ILE A 281 20.43 2.32 13.56
CA ILE A 281 19.89 1.56 14.70
C ILE A 281 20.94 1.40 15.81
N GLU A 282 22.19 1.14 15.47
CA GLU A 282 23.28 1.11 16.45
C GLU A 282 23.45 2.48 17.15
N ASN A 283 23.41 3.57 16.39
CA ASN A 283 23.47 4.92 16.97
C ASN A 283 22.25 5.22 17.87
N ALA A 284 21.04 4.78 17.47
CA ALA A 284 19.87 4.91 18.30
C ALA A 284 20.01 4.12 19.61
N ARG A 285 20.53 2.89 19.55
CA ARG A 285 20.84 2.07 20.73
C ARG A 285 21.83 2.75 21.67
N LYS A 286 22.92 3.31 21.13
CA LYS A 286 23.90 4.06 21.93
C LYS A 286 23.23 5.24 22.65
N LYS A 287 22.47 6.08 21.95
CA LYS A 287 21.74 7.21 22.54
C LYS A 287 20.78 6.79 23.65
N ILE A 288 20.07 5.66 23.48
CA ILE A 288 19.16 5.12 24.49
C ILE A 288 19.96 4.70 25.73
N ASN A 289 21.08 3.99 25.56
CA ASN A 289 21.95 3.58 26.66
C ASN A 289 22.58 4.78 27.39
N ASP A 290 23.07 5.77 26.65
CA ASP A 290 23.71 6.98 27.19
C ASP A 290 22.72 7.85 27.99
N ARG A 291 21.43 7.78 27.71
CA ARG A 291 20.38 8.44 28.48
C ARG A 291 20.36 8.00 29.94
N GLY A 292 20.71 6.74 30.21
CA GLY A 292 20.92 6.21 31.56
C GLY A 292 19.67 6.03 32.44
N TYR A 293 18.47 6.34 31.93
CA TYR A 293 17.18 6.14 32.60
C TYR A 293 16.12 5.63 31.64
N ASP A 294 15.15 4.89 32.15
CA ASP A 294 13.99 4.44 31.34
C ASP A 294 12.89 5.51 31.32
N ILE A 295 12.15 5.55 30.24
CA ILE A 295 10.99 6.43 30.05
C ILE A 295 9.70 5.63 30.07
N PRO A 296 8.57 6.29 30.38
CA PRO A 296 7.26 5.63 30.35
C PRO A 296 7.02 4.90 29.02
N GLU A 297 6.40 3.74 29.09
CA GLU A 297 6.16 2.89 27.92
C GLU A 297 5.39 3.63 26.81
N GLU A 298 4.53 4.60 27.16
CA GLU A 298 3.78 5.43 26.23
C GLU A 298 4.65 6.38 25.41
N GLU A 299 5.81 6.77 25.95
CA GLU A 299 6.73 7.74 25.36
C GLU A 299 7.83 7.07 24.52
N LYS A 300 8.02 5.75 24.68
CA LYS A 300 9.04 5.01 23.93
C LYS A 300 8.74 5.04 22.44
N SER A 301 9.77 5.36 21.67
CA SER A 301 9.74 5.30 20.21
C SER A 301 9.53 3.86 19.69
N ILE A 302 9.16 3.73 18.42
CA ILE A 302 9.08 2.41 17.76
C ILE A 302 10.44 1.71 17.79
N VAL A 303 11.53 2.45 17.56
CA VAL A 303 12.90 1.90 17.59
C VAL A 303 13.24 1.35 18.98
N GLU A 304 12.94 2.08 20.06
CA GLU A 304 13.17 1.58 21.43
C GLU A 304 12.38 0.30 21.73
N ARG A 305 11.13 0.22 21.28
CA ARG A 305 10.29 -0.97 21.45
C ARG A 305 10.78 -2.15 20.65
N LEU A 306 11.28 -1.92 19.43
CA LEU A 306 11.84 -2.96 18.58
C LEU A 306 13.17 -3.46 19.13
N LEU A 307 14.04 -2.55 19.60
CA LEU A 307 15.30 -2.90 20.28
C LEU A 307 15.06 -3.70 21.57
N ALA A 308 14.00 -3.42 22.31
CA ALA A 308 13.62 -4.21 23.49
C ALA A 308 13.17 -5.64 23.13
N ILE A 309 12.77 -5.90 21.88
CA ILE A 309 12.46 -7.25 21.39
C ILE A 309 13.77 -7.97 21.01
N ASP A 310 14.52 -7.38 20.07
CA ASP A 310 15.78 -7.91 19.50
C ASP A 310 16.37 -6.87 18.53
N GLU A 311 17.67 -6.60 18.61
CA GLU A 311 18.35 -5.66 17.71
C GLU A 311 18.20 -6.05 16.23
N ARG A 312 18.26 -7.33 15.91
CA ARG A 312 18.05 -7.86 14.55
C ARG A 312 16.65 -7.55 14.02
N VAL A 313 15.65 -7.62 14.90
CA VAL A 313 14.26 -7.22 14.57
C VAL A 313 14.19 -5.72 14.32
N ALA A 314 14.88 -4.90 15.09
CA ALA A 314 14.90 -3.46 14.89
C ALA A 314 15.52 -3.08 13.53
N VAL A 315 16.70 -3.64 13.20
CA VAL A 315 17.36 -3.42 11.88
C VAL A 315 16.48 -3.90 10.73
N LEU A 316 15.90 -5.08 10.84
CA LEU A 316 15.04 -5.65 9.81
C LEU A 316 13.78 -4.80 9.59
N MET A 317 13.14 -4.35 10.66
CA MET A 317 11.96 -3.48 10.58
C MET A 317 12.31 -2.09 10.07
N ALA A 318 13.46 -1.52 10.42
CA ALA A 318 13.93 -0.25 9.85
C ALA A 318 14.07 -0.34 8.32
N ASN A 319 14.71 -1.42 7.82
CA ASN A 319 14.82 -1.67 6.38
C ASN A 319 13.43 -1.79 5.71
N GLU A 320 12.50 -2.51 6.32
CA GLU A 320 11.15 -2.68 5.76
C GLU A 320 10.35 -1.39 5.76
N MET A 321 10.46 -0.58 6.83
CA MET A 321 9.75 0.68 6.93
C MET A 321 10.29 1.71 5.92
N LEU A 322 11.61 1.82 5.75
CA LEU A 322 12.21 2.68 4.73
C LEU A 322 11.81 2.26 3.32
N ALA A 323 11.95 0.96 2.99
CA ALA A 323 11.59 0.46 1.66
C ALA A 323 10.11 0.65 1.32
N ALA A 324 9.22 0.55 2.32
CA ALA A 324 7.78 0.66 2.11
C ALA A 324 7.24 2.09 2.24
N GLY A 325 7.87 2.94 3.06
CA GLY A 325 7.32 4.24 3.44
C GLY A 325 7.61 5.36 2.45
N ILE A 326 8.78 5.35 1.80
CA ILE A 326 9.24 6.48 0.97
C ILE A 326 8.29 6.74 -0.21
N ASP A 327 8.23 5.81 -1.15
CA ASP A 327 7.51 6.02 -2.41
C ASP A 327 5.99 5.93 -2.25
N THR A 328 5.50 5.12 -1.32
CA THR A 328 4.05 4.97 -1.11
C THR A 328 3.41 6.22 -0.53
N VAL A 329 4.07 6.88 0.41
CA VAL A 329 3.61 8.14 1.02
C VAL A 329 3.73 9.28 0.00
N SER A 330 4.87 9.38 -0.68
CA SER A 330 5.11 10.38 -1.73
C SER A 330 4.06 10.28 -2.85
N PHE A 331 3.78 9.08 -3.37
CA PHE A 331 2.75 8.87 -4.38
C PHE A 331 1.35 9.26 -3.88
N SER A 332 0.97 8.83 -2.68
CA SER A 332 -0.35 9.11 -2.10
C SER A 332 -0.56 10.61 -1.90
N THR A 333 0.49 11.31 -1.46
CA THR A 333 0.48 12.77 -1.27
C THR A 333 0.37 13.50 -2.61
N THR A 334 1.16 13.10 -3.62
CA THR A 334 1.05 13.64 -4.98
C THR A 334 -0.36 13.45 -5.55
N THR A 335 -0.94 12.27 -5.35
CA THR A 335 -2.30 11.96 -5.80
C THR A 335 -3.32 12.90 -5.17
N LEU A 336 -3.27 13.06 -3.84
CA LEU A 336 -4.19 13.93 -3.11
C LEU A 336 -4.02 15.39 -3.51
N MET A 337 -2.78 15.87 -3.64
CA MET A 337 -2.49 17.22 -4.11
C MET A 337 -3.04 17.47 -5.51
N TYR A 338 -2.83 16.52 -6.44
CA TYR A 338 -3.32 16.63 -7.80
C TYR A 338 -4.84 16.76 -7.85
N TYR A 339 -5.57 15.88 -7.15
CA TYR A 339 -7.03 15.96 -7.14
C TYR A 339 -7.55 17.25 -6.51
N LEU A 340 -6.89 17.76 -5.48
CA LEU A 340 -7.25 19.05 -4.89
C LEU A 340 -6.89 20.22 -5.81
N ALA A 341 -5.78 20.13 -6.56
CA ALA A 341 -5.36 21.18 -7.49
C ALA A 341 -6.30 21.34 -8.70
N ILE A 342 -6.91 20.25 -9.16
CA ILE A 342 -7.87 20.26 -10.28
C ILE A 342 -9.33 20.42 -9.83
N ASN A 343 -9.60 20.47 -8.51
CA ASN A 343 -10.92 20.67 -7.92
C ASN A 343 -10.88 21.83 -6.90
N PRO A 344 -10.85 23.08 -7.35
CA PRO A 344 -10.63 24.24 -6.49
C PRO A 344 -11.72 24.44 -5.42
N ASP A 345 -12.96 24.04 -5.68
CA ASP A 345 -14.06 24.05 -4.72
C ASP A 345 -13.81 23.09 -3.54
N LYS A 346 -13.27 21.89 -3.83
CA LYS A 346 -12.90 20.92 -2.79
C LYS A 346 -11.67 21.38 -2.01
N GLN A 347 -10.74 22.02 -2.69
CA GLN A 347 -9.56 22.60 -2.05
C GLN A 347 -9.96 23.71 -1.07
N GLU A 348 -10.86 24.64 -1.47
CA GLU A 348 -11.28 25.72 -0.58
C GLU A 348 -12.02 25.18 0.65
N LYS A 349 -12.92 24.22 0.47
CA LYS A 349 -13.58 23.54 1.60
C LYS A 349 -12.57 22.87 2.56
N LEU A 350 -11.48 22.28 2.03
CA LEU A 350 -10.40 21.76 2.85
C LEU A 350 -9.68 22.87 3.61
N ARG A 351 -9.41 24.01 2.97
CA ARG A 351 -8.73 25.16 3.59
C ARG A 351 -9.58 25.78 4.71
N GLU A 352 -10.90 25.86 4.52
CA GLU A 352 -11.85 26.28 5.56
C GLU A 352 -11.76 25.33 6.79
N GLU A 353 -11.74 24.00 6.56
CA GLU A 353 -11.56 23.04 7.66
C GLU A 353 -10.20 23.21 8.35
N ILE A 354 -9.12 23.43 7.60
CA ILE A 354 -7.76 23.60 8.17
C ILE A 354 -7.70 24.85 9.07
N ARG A 355 -8.34 25.95 8.66
CA ARG A 355 -8.38 27.22 9.41
C ARG A 355 -9.38 27.23 10.56
N SER A 356 -10.30 26.27 10.57
CA SER A 356 -11.27 26.13 11.66
C SER A 356 -10.62 25.54 12.91
N ASP A 357 -11.18 25.89 14.09
CA ASP A 357 -10.77 25.32 15.38
C ASP A 357 -11.20 23.86 15.58
N ASN A 358 -11.80 23.24 14.55
CA ASN A 358 -12.26 21.86 14.64
C ASN A 358 -11.05 20.89 14.71
N PRO A 359 -10.88 20.18 15.85
CA PRO A 359 -9.77 19.22 15.99
C PRO A 359 -9.92 17.98 15.09
N HIS A 360 -11.13 17.71 14.61
CA HIS A 360 -11.46 16.56 13.78
C HIS A 360 -11.36 16.92 12.29
N LYS A 361 -10.21 16.75 11.68
CA LYS A 361 -9.99 16.99 10.23
C LYS A 361 -10.70 15.91 9.38
N ARG A 362 -12.04 15.93 9.39
CA ARG A 362 -12.89 14.92 8.75
C ARG A 362 -12.85 15.02 7.24
N TYR A 363 -12.83 16.26 6.70
CA TYR A 363 -12.84 16.49 5.27
C TYR A 363 -11.49 16.15 4.63
N LEU A 364 -10.36 16.48 5.28
CA LEU A 364 -9.02 16.04 4.84
C LEU A 364 -8.93 14.52 4.71
N ARG A 365 -9.43 13.79 5.71
CA ARG A 365 -9.47 12.32 5.67
C ARG A 365 -10.39 11.78 4.59
N ALA A 366 -11.50 12.45 4.33
CA ALA A 366 -12.39 12.10 3.22
C ALA A 366 -11.70 12.32 1.86
N CYS A 367 -10.97 13.43 1.68
CA CYS A 367 -10.17 13.69 0.49
C CYS A 367 -9.08 12.62 0.29
N LEU A 368 -8.37 12.23 1.35
CA LEU A 368 -7.35 11.17 1.28
C LEU A 368 -7.97 9.83 0.88
N LYS A 369 -9.07 9.43 1.49
CA LYS A 369 -9.76 8.17 1.15
C LYS A 369 -10.22 8.17 -0.31
N GLU A 370 -10.78 9.28 -0.79
CA GLU A 370 -11.27 9.41 -2.16
C GLU A 370 -10.13 9.40 -3.18
N SER A 371 -9.01 10.07 -2.89
CA SER A 371 -7.82 10.02 -3.75
C SER A 371 -7.26 8.60 -3.86
N LEU A 372 -7.20 7.86 -2.75
CA LEU A 372 -6.74 6.46 -2.72
C LEU A 372 -7.75 5.49 -3.37
N ARG A 373 -9.03 5.80 -3.40
CA ARG A 373 -10.04 5.06 -4.17
C ARG A 373 -9.80 5.21 -5.66
N LEU A 374 -9.59 6.44 -6.11
CA LEU A 374 -9.40 6.76 -7.54
C LEU A 374 -8.04 6.30 -8.07
N ARG A 375 -7.00 6.42 -7.26
CA ARG A 375 -5.62 6.05 -7.59
C ARG A 375 -4.94 5.43 -6.38
N SER A 376 -4.86 4.13 -6.39
CA SER A 376 -4.17 3.38 -5.34
C SER A 376 -2.68 3.22 -5.67
N VAL A 377 -1.82 3.32 -4.66
CA VAL A 377 -0.38 3.01 -4.80
C VAL A 377 -0.19 1.58 -5.30
N VAL A 378 -0.97 0.65 -4.71
CA VAL A 378 -1.02 -0.77 -5.10
C VAL A 378 -2.38 -1.02 -5.74
N PRO A 379 -2.47 -1.09 -7.06
CA PRO A 379 -3.77 -1.13 -7.77
C PRO A 379 -4.53 -2.44 -7.56
N SER A 380 -3.86 -3.49 -7.11
CA SER A 380 -4.44 -4.82 -6.93
C SER A 380 -3.95 -5.48 -5.65
N ASN A 381 -4.79 -6.31 -5.04
CA ASN A 381 -4.41 -7.18 -3.94
C ASN A 381 -4.23 -8.63 -4.42
N LEU A 382 -3.24 -9.34 -3.86
CA LEU A 382 -2.87 -10.68 -4.27
C LEU A 382 -2.83 -11.64 -3.09
N ARG A 383 -3.29 -12.87 -3.32
CA ARG A 383 -3.09 -14.03 -2.45
C ARG A 383 -2.74 -15.25 -3.28
N ARG A 384 -1.80 -16.08 -2.79
CA ARG A 384 -1.56 -17.41 -3.35
C ARG A 384 -2.43 -18.43 -2.65
N THR A 385 -3.13 -19.27 -3.42
CA THR A 385 -3.95 -20.34 -2.86
C THR A 385 -3.09 -21.36 -2.11
N ASP A 386 -3.47 -21.67 -0.87
CA ASP A 386 -2.84 -22.71 -0.02
C ASP A 386 -3.44 -24.10 -0.25
N ARG A 387 -4.63 -24.15 -0.86
CA ARG A 387 -5.39 -25.34 -1.21
C ARG A 387 -6.22 -25.08 -2.47
N GLU A 388 -6.96 -26.08 -2.90
CA GLU A 388 -7.96 -25.94 -3.96
C GLU A 388 -9.17 -25.11 -3.49
N HIS A 389 -9.69 -24.27 -4.38
CA HIS A 389 -10.88 -23.46 -4.17
C HIS A 389 -11.83 -23.63 -5.36
N VAL A 390 -13.14 -23.64 -5.10
CA VAL A 390 -14.17 -23.53 -6.14
C VAL A 390 -14.70 -22.12 -6.12
N VAL A 391 -14.43 -21.34 -7.17
CA VAL A 391 -14.80 -19.93 -7.29
C VAL A 391 -15.51 -19.71 -8.61
N GLY A 392 -16.73 -19.15 -8.57
CA GLY A 392 -17.51 -18.84 -9.76
C GLY A 392 -17.73 -20.05 -10.70
N GLY A 393 -17.81 -21.25 -10.14
CA GLY A 393 -18.00 -22.50 -10.89
C GLY A 393 -16.72 -23.08 -11.49
N TYR A 394 -15.52 -22.58 -11.14
CA TYR A 394 -14.23 -23.11 -11.58
C TYR A 394 -13.39 -23.61 -10.41
N ILE A 395 -12.62 -24.67 -10.65
CA ILE A 395 -11.61 -25.18 -9.74
C ILE A 395 -10.34 -24.34 -9.90
N ILE A 396 -9.91 -23.66 -8.83
CA ILE A 396 -8.62 -22.97 -8.73
C ILE A 396 -7.69 -23.83 -7.88
N PRO A 397 -6.62 -24.43 -8.43
CA PRO A 397 -5.72 -25.30 -7.70
C PRO A 397 -4.89 -24.56 -6.64
N LYS A 398 -4.28 -25.30 -5.72
CA LYS A 398 -3.23 -24.80 -4.86
C LYS A 398 -2.06 -24.23 -5.67
N GLY A 399 -1.48 -23.11 -5.19
CA GLY A 399 -0.30 -22.47 -5.78
C GLY A 399 -0.61 -21.43 -6.86
N VAL A 400 -1.87 -21.16 -7.14
CA VAL A 400 -2.31 -20.11 -8.07
C VAL A 400 -2.38 -18.76 -7.35
N ASP A 401 -1.91 -17.71 -8.01
CA ASP A 401 -1.99 -16.33 -7.52
C ASP A 401 -3.37 -15.74 -7.89
N VAL A 402 -4.20 -15.53 -6.90
CA VAL A 402 -5.52 -14.88 -7.04
C VAL A 402 -5.36 -13.38 -6.85
N VAL A 403 -5.79 -12.60 -7.83
CA VAL A 403 -5.64 -11.15 -7.89
C VAL A 403 -7.00 -10.46 -7.90
N SER A 404 -7.18 -9.51 -7.00
CA SER A 404 -8.33 -8.59 -6.98
C SER A 404 -7.88 -7.22 -7.51
N PRO A 405 -8.37 -6.74 -8.67
CA PRO A 405 -7.98 -5.47 -9.27
C PRO A 405 -8.76 -4.30 -8.64
N ASN A 406 -8.49 -4.00 -7.38
CA ASN A 406 -9.30 -3.10 -6.55
C ASN A 406 -9.40 -1.67 -7.11
N GLU A 407 -8.31 -1.08 -7.67
CA GLU A 407 -8.38 0.25 -8.28
C GLU A 407 -9.34 0.27 -9.47
N TYR A 408 -9.29 -0.75 -10.32
CA TYR A 408 -10.22 -0.88 -11.44
C TYR A 408 -11.67 -0.97 -10.94
N LEU A 409 -11.95 -1.88 -10.01
CA LEU A 409 -13.30 -2.11 -9.49
C LEU A 409 -13.86 -0.87 -8.78
N SER A 410 -13.03 -0.15 -8.02
CA SER A 410 -13.45 1.06 -7.30
C SER A 410 -13.80 2.24 -8.22
N ARG A 411 -13.48 2.13 -9.52
CA ARG A 411 -13.77 3.13 -10.55
C ARG A 411 -14.87 2.69 -11.52
N LEU A 412 -15.67 1.69 -11.17
CA LEU A 412 -16.86 1.27 -11.90
C LEU A 412 -18.12 1.91 -11.29
N ASP A 413 -18.96 2.52 -12.12
CA ASP A 413 -20.22 3.11 -11.69
C ASP A 413 -21.19 2.10 -11.06
N LYS A 414 -21.01 0.80 -11.36
CA LYS A 414 -21.69 -0.31 -10.70
C LYS A 414 -21.55 -0.27 -9.16
N TYR A 415 -20.41 0.21 -8.66
CA TYR A 415 -20.09 0.21 -7.22
C TYR A 415 -20.11 1.61 -6.60
N TYR A 416 -19.67 2.61 -7.35
CA TYR A 416 -19.62 4.00 -6.91
C TYR A 416 -20.27 4.90 -7.98
N PRO A 417 -21.43 5.50 -7.74
CA PRO A 417 -22.02 6.47 -8.69
C PRO A 417 -21.01 7.59 -8.98
N GLN A 418 -20.87 8.01 -10.23
CA GLN A 418 -19.83 8.97 -10.68
C GLN A 418 -18.44 8.52 -10.25
N ALA A 419 -18.09 7.26 -10.58
CA ALA A 419 -16.94 6.55 -10.02
C ALA A 419 -15.58 7.18 -10.37
N ASN A 420 -15.49 7.98 -11.45
CA ASN A 420 -14.26 8.62 -11.87
C ASN A 420 -14.10 10.06 -11.35
N ASP A 421 -15.12 10.62 -10.68
CA ASP A 421 -15.07 11.94 -10.12
C ASP A 421 -14.49 11.92 -8.72
N PHE A 422 -13.82 13.04 -8.35
CA PHE A 422 -13.28 13.22 -7.01
C PHE A 422 -14.35 13.81 -6.09
N ILE A 423 -15.03 12.95 -5.35
CA ILE A 423 -16.15 13.30 -4.46
C ILE A 423 -15.84 12.86 -3.01
N PRO A 424 -15.07 13.64 -2.24
CA PRO A 424 -14.78 13.35 -0.84
C PRO A 424 -16.02 13.18 0.03
N GLU A 425 -17.13 13.82 -0.37
CA GLU A 425 -18.41 13.82 0.32
C GLU A 425 -18.98 12.40 0.51
N ARG A 426 -18.64 11.45 -0.35
CA ARG A 426 -19.03 10.02 -0.18
C ARG A 426 -18.69 9.46 1.20
N TRP A 427 -17.56 9.89 1.74
CA TRP A 427 -17.01 9.40 3.01
C TRP A 427 -17.63 10.11 4.23
N LEU A 428 -18.44 11.15 3.98
CA LEU A 428 -19.12 11.94 4.98
C LEU A 428 -20.65 11.82 4.89
N ALA A 429 -21.12 11.25 3.78
CA ALA A 429 -22.54 11.09 3.47
C ALA A 429 -23.25 10.16 4.48
N ASP A 430 -24.52 10.40 4.70
CA ASP A 430 -25.38 9.52 5.50
C ASP A 430 -25.73 8.24 4.73
N LYS A 431 -26.12 7.20 5.46
CA LYS A 431 -26.44 5.88 4.88
C LYS A 431 -27.58 5.90 3.86
N SER A 432 -28.44 6.90 3.88
CA SER A 432 -29.56 7.09 2.94
C SER A 432 -29.13 7.80 1.64
N ASP A 433 -27.94 8.38 1.61
CA ASP A 433 -27.43 9.06 0.43
C ASP A 433 -26.97 8.04 -0.63
N PRO A 434 -27.37 8.19 -1.90
CA PRO A 434 -26.88 7.33 -2.99
C PRO A 434 -25.35 7.32 -3.14
N LEU A 435 -24.68 8.41 -2.75
CA LEU A 435 -23.23 8.54 -2.79
C LEU A 435 -22.53 7.87 -1.60
N TYR A 436 -23.26 7.42 -0.57
CA TYR A 436 -22.64 6.84 0.63
C TYR A 436 -21.68 5.71 0.29
N TYR A 437 -20.42 5.83 0.68
CA TYR A 437 -19.37 4.87 0.35
C TYR A 437 -19.67 3.43 0.77
N GLY A 438 -20.46 3.25 1.83
CA GLY A 438 -20.83 1.94 2.37
C GLY A 438 -21.88 1.19 1.54
N ASN A 439 -22.42 1.78 0.47
CA ASN A 439 -23.27 1.10 -0.51
C ASN A 439 -22.44 0.15 -1.39
N ALA A 440 -21.15 0.41 -1.54
CA ALA A 440 -20.23 -0.50 -2.24
C ALA A 440 -19.80 -1.67 -1.32
N PRO A 441 -19.58 -2.89 -1.87
CA PRO A 441 -19.01 -3.99 -1.12
C PRO A 441 -17.66 -3.63 -0.48
N GLN A 442 -17.45 -4.03 0.78
CA GLN A 442 -16.25 -3.67 1.55
C GLN A 442 -14.93 -4.08 0.87
N MET A 443 -14.97 -5.14 0.06
CA MET A 443 -13.79 -5.67 -0.62
C MET A 443 -13.39 -4.88 -1.88
N ILE A 444 -14.15 -3.87 -2.30
CA ILE A 444 -13.84 -3.08 -3.51
C ILE A 444 -12.69 -2.13 -3.27
N THR A 445 -12.70 -1.32 -2.20
CA THR A 445 -11.69 -0.30 -1.94
C THR A 445 -10.77 -0.74 -0.80
N LEU A 446 -9.59 -1.24 -1.15
CA LEU A 446 -8.61 -1.82 -0.24
C LEU A 446 -7.20 -1.21 -0.40
N PRO A 447 -7.03 0.12 -0.30
CA PRO A 447 -5.72 0.76 -0.55
C PRO A 447 -4.63 0.33 0.44
N PHE A 448 -5.00 -0.11 1.64
CA PHE A 448 -4.10 -0.64 2.65
C PHE A 448 -4.19 -2.18 2.82
N GLY A 449 -4.80 -2.85 1.86
CA GLY A 449 -5.00 -4.31 1.90
C GLY A 449 -6.10 -4.76 2.86
N PHE A 450 -6.18 -6.07 3.12
CA PHE A 450 -7.26 -6.71 3.87
C PHE A 450 -6.76 -7.65 4.96
N GLY A 451 -7.53 -7.75 6.05
CA GLY A 451 -7.33 -8.69 7.15
C GLY A 451 -6.01 -8.48 7.89
N ILE A 452 -5.45 -9.55 8.44
CA ILE A 452 -4.22 -9.48 9.23
C ILE A 452 -2.98 -9.07 8.44
N ARG A 453 -3.01 -9.22 7.09
CA ARG A 453 -1.96 -8.77 6.15
C ARG A 453 -2.13 -7.30 5.74
N SER A 454 -3.10 -6.58 6.28
CA SER A 454 -3.24 -5.14 6.04
C SER A 454 -1.97 -4.39 6.44
N CYS A 455 -1.78 -3.21 5.83
CA CYS A 455 -0.60 -2.38 6.04
C CYS A 455 -0.40 -2.07 7.54
N ILE A 456 0.77 -2.41 8.05
CA ILE A 456 1.14 -2.15 9.45
C ILE A 456 1.41 -0.65 9.67
N GLY A 457 1.94 0.05 8.65
CA GLY A 457 2.28 1.47 8.69
C GLY A 457 1.12 2.42 8.40
N ARG A 458 -0.11 1.92 8.17
CA ARG A 458 -1.25 2.73 7.74
C ARG A 458 -1.44 4.00 8.57
N ARG A 459 -1.40 3.88 9.89
CA ARG A 459 -1.66 5.02 10.80
C ARG A 459 -0.56 6.07 10.75
N ILE A 460 0.68 5.63 10.59
CA ILE A 460 1.84 6.52 10.42
C ILE A 460 1.73 7.25 9.09
N ALA A 461 1.48 6.52 8.00
CA ALA A 461 1.31 7.11 6.67
C ALA A 461 0.14 8.12 6.61
N GLU A 462 -1.02 7.78 7.21
CA GLU A 462 -2.15 8.70 7.33
C GLU A 462 -1.76 9.96 8.12
N LEU A 463 -1.01 9.82 9.24
CA LEU A 463 -0.54 10.97 10.03
C LEU A 463 0.45 11.85 9.26
N GLU A 464 1.44 11.25 8.60
CA GLU A 464 2.42 11.96 7.77
C GLU A 464 1.72 12.81 6.70
N ILE A 465 0.83 12.20 5.93
CA ILE A 465 0.08 12.86 4.86
C ILE A 465 -0.83 13.97 5.44
N GLU A 466 -1.61 13.67 6.48
CA GLU A 466 -2.51 14.65 7.10
C GLU A 466 -1.73 15.88 7.62
N THR A 467 -0.58 15.66 8.25
CA THR A 467 0.26 16.73 8.80
C THR A 467 0.86 17.60 7.70
N PHE A 468 1.43 16.99 6.68
CA PHE A 468 2.00 17.72 5.53
C PHE A 468 0.93 18.52 4.78
N MET A 469 -0.20 17.88 4.44
CA MET A 469 -1.28 18.54 3.71
C MET A 469 -1.87 19.70 4.47
N LYS A 470 -1.99 19.58 5.80
CA LYS A 470 -2.43 20.67 6.66
C LYS A 470 -1.48 21.87 6.54
N ARG A 471 -0.17 21.67 6.67
CA ARG A 471 0.82 22.74 6.56
C ARG A 471 0.83 23.36 5.16
N LEU A 472 0.80 22.53 4.13
CA LEU A 472 0.84 22.97 2.74
C LEU A 472 -0.38 23.85 2.39
N PHE A 473 -1.60 23.40 2.67
CA PHE A 473 -2.82 24.10 2.30
C PHE A 473 -3.21 25.23 3.28
N ASP A 474 -2.57 25.32 4.42
CA ASP A 474 -2.64 26.52 5.24
C ASP A 474 -1.87 27.69 4.60
N GLU A 475 -0.73 27.37 3.95
CA GLU A 475 0.13 28.39 3.37
C GLU A 475 -0.13 28.67 1.89
N PHE A 476 -0.41 27.63 1.11
CA PHE A 476 -0.52 27.74 -0.34
C PHE A 476 -1.93 27.41 -0.85
N LYS A 477 -2.31 28.10 -1.92
CA LYS A 477 -3.29 27.63 -2.89
C LYS A 477 -2.51 26.88 -3.98
N VAL A 478 -2.92 25.66 -4.27
CA VAL A 478 -2.23 24.79 -5.24
C VAL A 478 -3.12 24.63 -6.47
N THR A 479 -2.58 24.90 -7.65
CA THR A 479 -3.27 24.70 -8.93
C THR A 479 -2.44 23.76 -9.83
N TRP A 480 -3.11 23.22 -10.84
CA TRP A 480 -2.46 22.40 -11.87
C TRP A 480 -2.64 23.02 -13.23
N GLU A 481 -1.53 23.29 -13.93
CA GLU A 481 -1.52 23.93 -15.25
C GLU A 481 -0.99 22.98 -16.33
N GLY A 482 -1.88 22.34 -17.06
CA GLY A 482 -1.44 21.49 -18.16
C GLY A 482 -2.27 20.22 -18.33
N PRO A 483 -1.78 19.27 -19.14
CA PRO A 483 -2.46 18.00 -19.36
C PRO A 483 -2.52 17.17 -18.06
N PRO A 484 -3.42 16.17 -18.00
CA PRO A 484 -3.50 15.28 -16.84
C PRO A 484 -2.13 14.68 -16.48
N ILE A 485 -1.87 14.57 -15.17
CA ILE A 485 -0.63 13.98 -14.65
C ILE A 485 -0.42 12.56 -15.18
N LYS A 486 0.79 12.28 -15.67
CA LYS A 486 1.11 10.97 -16.24
C LYS A 486 1.38 9.94 -15.17
N LEU A 487 0.62 8.85 -15.24
CA LEU A 487 0.75 7.68 -14.38
C LEU A 487 1.50 6.56 -15.10
N VAL A 488 2.43 5.93 -14.39
CA VAL A 488 3.09 4.69 -14.82
C VAL A 488 2.80 3.61 -13.81
N ASN A 489 2.24 2.50 -14.28
CA ASN A 489 1.97 1.32 -13.45
C ASN A 489 3.11 0.31 -13.60
N LYS A 490 3.85 0.13 -12.51
CA LYS A 490 4.82 -0.95 -12.29
C LYS A 490 4.23 -1.88 -11.22
N ILE A 491 5.04 -2.42 -10.32
CA ILE A 491 4.55 -3.09 -9.10
C ILE A 491 3.82 -2.10 -8.19
N LEU A 492 4.35 -0.89 -8.10
CA LEU A 492 3.67 0.27 -7.51
C LEU A 492 3.32 1.26 -8.61
N SER A 493 2.23 1.98 -8.46
CA SER A 493 1.90 3.12 -9.30
C SER A 493 2.86 4.27 -8.99
N SER A 494 3.28 5.01 -10.02
CA SER A 494 4.13 6.20 -9.87
C SER A 494 3.78 7.25 -10.90
N TYR A 495 4.04 8.51 -10.57
CA TYR A 495 3.90 9.63 -11.49
C TYR A 495 5.25 9.97 -12.12
N VAL A 496 5.21 10.48 -13.35
CA VAL A 496 6.40 10.92 -14.09
C VAL A 496 6.24 12.36 -14.54
N PRO A 497 7.34 13.11 -14.70
CA PRO A 497 7.32 14.49 -15.17
C PRO A 497 6.59 14.63 -16.53
N PRO A 498 6.08 15.84 -16.86
CA PRO A 498 6.20 17.08 -16.09
C PRO A 498 5.18 17.19 -14.96
N TYR A 499 5.59 17.82 -13.84
CA TYR A 499 4.73 18.13 -12.69
C TYR A 499 4.30 19.59 -12.75
N ASN A 500 3.09 19.83 -13.21
CA ASN A 500 2.57 21.18 -13.48
C ASN A 500 1.87 21.84 -12.29
N PHE A 501 2.32 21.55 -11.07
CA PHE A 501 1.84 22.25 -9.88
C PHE A 501 2.29 23.69 -9.82
N ARG A 502 1.40 24.57 -9.32
CA ARG A 502 1.67 25.97 -8.99
C ARG A 502 1.28 26.22 -7.57
N PHE A 503 2.09 26.99 -6.86
CA PHE A 503 1.92 27.30 -5.45
C PHE A 503 1.77 28.82 -5.34
N GLU A 504 0.58 29.29 -4.98
CA GLU A 504 0.30 30.71 -4.72
C GLU A 504 0.18 30.89 -3.22
N ASN A 505 0.87 31.91 -2.68
CA ASN A 505 0.72 32.27 -1.27
C ASN A 505 -0.74 32.58 -0.98
N ALA A 506 -1.28 31.97 0.05
CA ALA A 506 -2.69 32.07 0.42
C ALA A 506 -2.93 32.88 1.72
N LYS A 507 -1.86 33.44 2.28
CA LYS A 507 -1.86 34.40 3.41
C LYS A 507 -1.58 35.79 2.90
#